data_d0aaaae83d3b9134de7fa181beb4953b
#
_entry.id   d0aaaae83d3b9134de7fa181beb4953b
#
_cell.length_a   1.000
_cell.length_b   1.000
_cell.length_c   1.000
_cell.angle_alpha   90.00
_cell.angle_beta   90.00
_cell.angle_gamma   90.00
#
_symmetry.space_group_name_H-M   'P 1'
#
loop_
_entity.id
_entity.type
_entity.pdbx_description
1 polymer ?
#
loop_
_entity_poly.entity_id
_entity_poly.type
_entity_poly.pdbx_seq_one_letter_code
_entity_poly.pdbx_strand_id
1 'polypeptide(L)'
;MVAVASQISCSHCGAPLPVQPGEILITCSYCGFTSVVETGKAFEFEHSLILNTLPPAQVFDSIKGWMKNSFVAPKDLSKKSSLIEQNLVYLPFWVVSGEATSHYKGIFERISPPEEKEGDITNHYDWMVLARTQTDFPTRSYHLSLEGKIPFEATKIEKGAKVLNSEMSAEDAVEHARDEISNLHQYLAKDKVDKIVDIKTNFEVSETSYLHAPVWFLTYAYKDKRYQVLLDGAIGQVIKGDLPGEDFKLI
;
A
#
# COMPACT_ATOMS: atom_id res chain seq x y z
N MET A 1 -5.39 -11.57 31.79
CA MET A 1 -4.40 -11.36 30.70
C MET A 1 -4.25 -12.71 30.01
N VAL A 2 -4.78 -12.83 28.79
CA VAL A 2 -4.59 -14.03 27.96
C VAL A 2 -3.16 -13.95 27.43
N ALA A 3 -2.35 -14.96 27.73
CA ALA A 3 -1.01 -15.07 27.15
C ALA A 3 -1.18 -15.29 25.64
N VAL A 4 -0.86 -14.28 24.85
CA VAL A 4 -0.81 -14.40 23.39
C VAL A 4 0.33 -15.38 23.10
N ALA A 5 0.04 -16.47 22.39
CA ALA A 5 1.06 -17.41 21.96
C ALA A 5 2.04 -16.64 21.06
N SER A 6 3.24 -16.41 21.56
CA SER A 6 4.30 -15.67 20.86
C SER A 6 4.90 -16.47 19.69
N GLN A 7 4.49 -17.72 19.51
CA GLN A 7 5.04 -18.63 18.51
C GLN A 7 4.08 -19.78 18.18
N ILE A 8 3.92 -20.04 16.87
CA ILE A 8 3.21 -21.22 16.34
C ILE A 8 4.17 -22.04 15.48
N SER A 9 3.80 -23.28 15.17
CA SER A 9 4.57 -24.12 14.22
C SER A 9 3.93 -24.06 12.85
N CYS A 10 4.73 -23.90 11.80
CA CYS A 10 4.26 -23.98 10.43
C CYS A 10 3.60 -25.34 10.17
N SER A 11 2.36 -25.34 9.71
CA SER A 11 1.62 -26.59 9.44
C SER A 11 2.19 -27.40 8.25
N HIS A 12 3.01 -26.78 7.41
CA HIS A 12 3.64 -27.43 6.25
C HIS A 12 5.03 -27.98 6.55
N CYS A 13 5.94 -27.19 7.17
CA CYS A 13 7.33 -27.62 7.39
C CYS A 13 7.73 -27.75 8.86
N GLY A 14 6.84 -27.46 9.82
CA GLY A 14 7.12 -27.55 11.25
C GLY A 14 8.00 -26.43 11.83
N ALA A 15 8.48 -25.49 11.01
CA ALA A 15 9.34 -24.41 11.49
C ALA A 15 8.63 -23.51 12.51
N PRO A 16 9.31 -23.00 13.54
CA PRO A 16 8.73 -22.08 14.49
C PRO A 16 8.51 -20.70 13.85
N LEU A 17 7.29 -20.17 14.01
CA LEU A 17 6.88 -18.88 13.46
C LEU A 17 6.52 -17.93 14.60
N PRO A 18 7.21 -16.79 14.72
CA PRO A 18 6.82 -15.75 15.68
C PRO A 18 5.52 -15.09 15.22
N VAL A 19 4.55 -14.97 16.11
CA VAL A 19 3.27 -14.29 15.86
C VAL A 19 3.25 -12.99 16.64
N GLN A 20 2.93 -11.89 15.96
CA GLN A 20 2.72 -10.61 16.61
C GLN A 20 1.23 -10.43 16.96
N PRO A 21 0.90 -9.66 18.02
CA PRO A 21 -0.49 -9.35 18.32
C PRO A 21 -1.20 -8.70 17.12
N GLY A 22 -2.38 -9.21 16.80
CA GLY A 22 -3.20 -8.72 15.69
C GLY A 22 -2.96 -9.41 14.35
N GLU A 23 -1.91 -10.22 14.20
CA GLU A 23 -1.69 -10.97 12.95
C GLU A 23 -2.72 -12.10 12.82
N ILE A 24 -3.40 -12.11 11.67
CA ILE A 24 -4.40 -13.14 11.33
C ILE A 24 -3.93 -14.09 10.23
N LEU A 25 -3.00 -13.64 9.39
CA LEU A 25 -2.29 -14.49 8.43
C LEU A 25 -0.81 -14.49 8.74
N ILE A 26 -0.18 -15.65 8.60
CA ILE A 26 1.26 -15.80 8.77
C ILE A 26 1.88 -16.53 7.59
N THR A 27 2.92 -15.92 7.02
CA THR A 27 3.70 -16.52 5.94
C THR A 27 5.00 -17.06 6.50
N CYS A 28 5.24 -18.35 6.28
CA CYS A 28 6.45 -19.02 6.75
C CYS A 28 7.68 -18.53 5.98
N SER A 29 8.63 -17.93 6.69
CA SER A 29 9.91 -17.47 6.12
C SER A 29 10.82 -18.60 5.64
N TYR A 30 10.53 -19.86 5.99
CA TYR A 30 11.32 -21.02 5.60
C TYR A 30 10.82 -21.70 4.34
N CYS A 31 9.50 -21.90 4.22
CA CYS A 31 8.93 -22.63 3.09
C CYS A 31 7.93 -21.83 2.26
N GLY A 32 7.60 -20.60 2.65
CA GLY A 32 6.66 -19.75 1.94
C GLY A 32 5.17 -20.06 2.18
N PHE A 33 4.87 -21.15 2.90
CA PHE A 33 3.48 -21.54 3.15
C PHE A 33 2.77 -20.50 4.03
N THR A 34 1.60 -20.03 3.57
CA THR A 34 0.76 -19.11 4.34
C THR A 34 -0.39 -19.85 5.00
N SER A 35 -0.69 -19.50 6.24
CA SER A 35 -1.77 -20.08 7.03
C SER A 35 -2.50 -19.03 7.86
N VAL A 36 -3.74 -19.36 8.23
CA VAL A 36 -4.55 -18.56 9.15
C VAL A 36 -4.11 -18.84 10.58
N VAL A 37 -3.76 -17.81 11.33
CA VAL A 37 -3.18 -17.95 12.69
C VAL A 37 -4.09 -18.71 13.64
N GLU A 38 -5.41 -18.38 13.65
CA GLU A 38 -6.36 -19.01 14.59
C GLU A 38 -6.64 -20.48 14.30
N THR A 39 -6.66 -20.90 13.04
CA THR A 39 -7.09 -22.24 12.65
C THR A 39 -5.98 -23.15 12.18
N GLY A 40 -4.82 -22.61 11.84
CA GLY A 40 -3.72 -23.32 11.19
C GLY A 40 -4.05 -23.86 9.80
N LYS A 41 -5.24 -23.50 9.25
CA LYS A 41 -5.65 -23.93 7.91
C LYS A 41 -4.80 -23.27 6.83
N ALA A 42 -4.68 -23.96 5.70
CA ALA A 42 -4.07 -23.42 4.51
C ALA A 42 -4.80 -22.15 4.05
N PHE A 43 -4.03 -21.24 3.51
CA PHE A 43 -4.54 -20.03 2.88
C PHE A 43 -5.02 -20.36 1.46
N GLU A 44 -6.26 -19.99 1.13
CA GLU A 44 -6.92 -20.41 -0.12
C GLU A 44 -6.86 -19.38 -1.25
N PHE A 45 -6.29 -18.20 -1.00
CA PHE A 45 -6.16 -17.13 -2.00
C PHE A 45 -4.87 -17.24 -2.80
N GLU A 46 -4.88 -16.70 -4.02
CA GLU A 46 -3.64 -16.49 -4.76
C GLU A 46 -2.68 -15.63 -3.92
N HIS A 47 -1.45 -16.11 -3.72
CA HIS A 47 -0.42 -15.38 -3.02
C HIS A 47 0.73 -15.06 -3.97
N SER A 48 0.95 -13.78 -4.20
CA SER A 48 1.93 -13.25 -5.14
C SER A 48 3.02 -12.44 -4.46
N LEU A 49 4.13 -12.25 -5.17
CA LEU A 49 5.30 -11.48 -4.76
C LEU A 49 5.72 -10.53 -5.88
N ILE A 50 5.98 -9.27 -5.53
CA ILE A 50 6.73 -8.35 -6.40
C ILE A 50 8.19 -8.37 -5.95
N LEU A 51 9.11 -8.53 -6.90
CA LEU A 51 10.55 -8.58 -6.59
C LEU A 51 11.12 -7.18 -6.39
N ASN A 52 12.02 -7.06 -5.43
CA ASN A 52 12.85 -5.87 -5.32
C ASN A 52 13.90 -5.89 -6.45
N THR A 53 13.99 -4.81 -7.21
CA THR A 53 14.97 -4.65 -8.28
C THR A 53 16.11 -3.71 -7.90
N LEU A 54 15.98 -3.02 -6.77
CA LEU A 54 16.90 -1.97 -6.36
C LEU A 54 17.96 -2.50 -5.38
N PRO A 55 19.23 -2.60 -5.80
CA PRO A 55 20.28 -3.03 -4.89
C PRO A 55 20.47 -2.05 -3.73
N PRO A 56 20.80 -2.52 -2.51
CA PRO A 56 20.97 -1.66 -1.33
C PRO A 56 21.94 -0.48 -1.55
N ALA A 57 22.97 -0.66 -2.34
CA ALA A 57 23.96 0.37 -2.63
C ALA A 57 23.40 1.53 -3.49
N GLN A 58 22.32 1.30 -4.24
CA GLN A 58 21.70 2.31 -5.14
C GLN A 58 20.52 3.03 -4.50
N VAL A 59 19.97 2.51 -3.41
CA VAL A 59 18.77 3.02 -2.75
C VAL A 59 18.92 4.50 -2.37
N PHE A 60 20.03 4.86 -1.73
CA PHE A 60 20.25 6.26 -1.30
C PHE A 60 20.51 7.21 -2.47
N ASP A 61 21.11 6.72 -3.57
CA ASP A 61 21.32 7.55 -4.77
C ASP A 61 20.01 7.86 -5.50
N SER A 62 19.03 6.94 -5.49
CA SER A 62 17.67 7.18 -5.98
C SER A 62 17.01 8.32 -5.20
N ILE A 63 17.13 8.32 -3.86
CA ILE A 63 16.61 9.39 -3.02
C ILE A 63 17.32 10.73 -3.27
N LYS A 64 18.65 10.74 -3.46
CA LYS A 64 19.37 11.96 -3.82
C LYS A 64 18.87 12.57 -5.14
N GLY A 65 18.49 11.72 -6.10
CA GLY A 65 17.83 12.15 -7.33
C GLY A 65 16.52 12.88 -7.06
N TRP A 66 15.65 12.29 -6.24
CA TRP A 66 14.39 12.88 -5.81
C TRP A 66 14.59 14.21 -5.05
N MET A 67 15.56 14.27 -4.11
CA MET A 67 15.91 15.49 -3.39
C MET A 67 16.33 16.66 -4.33
N LYS A 68 17.06 16.35 -5.40
CA LYS A 68 17.51 17.36 -6.39
C LYS A 68 16.37 17.92 -7.21
N ASN A 69 15.35 17.10 -7.50
CA ASN A 69 14.22 17.44 -8.35
C ASN A 69 13.09 18.15 -7.58
N SER A 70 13.20 18.23 -6.25
CA SER A 70 12.20 18.92 -5.43
C SER A 70 12.43 20.43 -5.42
N PHE A 71 11.37 21.19 -5.73
CA PHE A 71 11.39 22.66 -5.68
C PHE A 71 11.40 23.24 -4.27
N VAL A 72 10.95 22.47 -3.27
CA VAL A 72 10.86 22.89 -1.87
C VAL A 72 12.10 22.52 -1.05
N ALA A 73 12.92 21.60 -1.56
CA ALA A 73 14.11 21.14 -0.87
C ALA A 73 15.26 22.18 -0.92
N PRO A 74 16.08 22.27 0.15
CA PRO A 74 17.32 23.08 0.11
C PRO A 74 18.25 22.59 -1.01
N LYS A 75 18.84 23.49 -1.76
CA LYS A 75 19.71 23.19 -2.93
C LYS A 75 20.93 22.31 -2.60
N ASP A 76 21.36 22.30 -1.34
CA ASP A 76 22.49 21.50 -0.86
C ASP A 76 22.07 20.20 -0.18
N LEU A 77 20.76 19.92 -0.09
CA LEU A 77 20.21 18.75 0.60
C LEU A 77 20.85 17.45 0.10
N SER A 78 20.80 17.19 -1.20
CA SER A 78 21.33 15.96 -1.79
C SER A 78 22.85 15.78 -1.61
N LYS A 79 23.60 16.87 -1.38
CA LYS A 79 25.05 16.83 -1.18
C LYS A 79 25.44 16.66 0.29
N LYS A 80 24.63 17.24 1.20
CA LYS A 80 24.93 17.26 2.64
C LYS A 80 24.15 16.23 3.45
N SER A 81 23.16 15.58 2.85
CA SER A 81 22.47 14.47 3.51
C SER A 81 23.34 13.22 3.61
N SER A 82 23.17 12.49 4.69
CA SER A 82 23.82 11.20 4.93
C SER A 82 22.77 10.16 5.30
N LEU A 83 22.93 8.93 4.79
CA LEU A 83 22.09 7.80 5.16
C LEU A 83 22.38 7.40 6.60
N ILE A 84 21.35 7.25 7.42
CA ILE A 84 21.45 6.72 8.78
C ILE A 84 21.08 5.23 8.77
N GLU A 85 19.95 4.89 8.15
CA GLU A 85 19.38 3.55 8.18
C GLU A 85 18.60 3.29 6.89
N GLN A 86 18.63 2.05 6.43
CA GLN A 86 17.77 1.56 5.35
C GLN A 86 17.37 0.11 5.63
N ASN A 87 16.09 -0.17 5.49
CA ASN A 87 15.50 -1.48 5.70
C ASN A 87 14.60 -1.85 4.54
N LEU A 88 14.81 -3.01 3.95
CA LEU A 88 13.88 -3.60 2.99
C LEU A 88 12.81 -4.38 3.74
N VAL A 89 11.56 -4.04 3.47
CA VAL A 89 10.39 -4.68 4.08
C VAL A 89 9.41 -5.07 2.98
N TYR A 90 8.99 -6.31 2.95
CA TYR A 90 7.90 -6.78 2.13
C TYR A 90 6.59 -6.57 2.87
N LEU A 91 5.81 -5.60 2.39
CA LEU A 91 4.51 -5.25 2.96
C LEU A 91 3.41 -6.12 2.38
N PRO A 92 2.47 -6.61 3.21
CA PRO A 92 1.33 -7.36 2.75
C PRO A 92 0.22 -6.43 2.23
N PHE A 93 -0.35 -6.78 1.09
CA PHE A 93 -1.50 -6.12 0.50
C PHE A 93 -2.57 -7.14 0.11
N TRP A 94 -3.82 -6.73 0.20
CA TRP A 94 -4.90 -7.34 -0.53
C TRP A 94 -5.09 -6.58 -1.84
N VAL A 95 -5.25 -7.29 -2.93
CA VAL A 95 -5.64 -6.75 -4.24
C VAL A 95 -7.05 -7.21 -4.51
N VAL A 96 -7.98 -6.27 -4.54
CA VAL A 96 -9.41 -6.51 -4.78
C VAL A 96 -9.73 -6.03 -6.18
N SER A 97 -9.94 -6.98 -7.09
CA SER A 97 -10.22 -6.70 -8.50
C SER A 97 -11.73 -6.76 -8.76
N GLY A 98 -12.22 -5.86 -9.61
CA GLY A 98 -13.63 -5.84 -9.96
C GLY A 98 -14.06 -4.60 -10.72
N GLU A 99 -15.35 -4.54 -11.04
CA GLU A 99 -15.96 -3.40 -11.72
C GLU A 99 -16.84 -2.60 -10.74
N ALA A 100 -16.62 -1.29 -10.71
CA ALA A 100 -17.47 -0.39 -9.95
C ALA A 100 -18.33 0.44 -10.88
N THR A 101 -19.63 0.47 -10.62
CA THR A 101 -20.61 1.31 -11.29
C THR A 101 -21.30 2.19 -10.28
N SER A 102 -21.31 3.49 -10.55
CA SER A 102 -22.08 4.48 -9.78
C SER A 102 -23.10 5.16 -10.66
N HIS A 103 -24.32 5.25 -10.17
CA HIS A 103 -25.33 6.11 -10.73
C HIS A 103 -25.42 7.39 -9.91
N TYR A 104 -25.17 8.55 -10.54
CA TYR A 104 -25.21 9.85 -9.87
C TYR A 104 -26.36 10.72 -10.38
N LYS A 105 -26.90 11.55 -9.49
CA LYS A 105 -27.80 12.68 -9.77
C LYS A 105 -27.22 13.93 -9.16
N GLY A 106 -27.28 15.03 -9.88
CA GLY A 106 -26.72 16.28 -9.38
C GLY A 106 -27.21 17.49 -10.17
N ILE A 107 -26.73 18.65 -9.73
CA ILE A 107 -27.05 19.95 -10.34
C ILE A 107 -25.77 20.46 -11.01
N PHE A 108 -25.89 20.81 -12.29
CA PHE A 108 -24.84 21.45 -13.07
C PHE A 108 -25.10 22.95 -13.09
N GLU A 109 -24.28 23.72 -12.35
CA GLU A 109 -24.47 25.16 -12.14
C GLU A 109 -23.61 26.04 -13.06
N ARG A 110 -22.76 25.42 -13.90
CA ARG A 110 -21.83 26.12 -14.84
C ARG A 110 -22.57 26.78 -16.01
N ILE A 111 -23.91 26.60 -16.11
CA ILE A 111 -24.79 27.22 -17.10
C ILE A 111 -25.98 27.88 -16.38
N SER A 112 -26.66 28.82 -17.09
CA SER A 112 -27.83 29.51 -16.53
C SER A 112 -29.02 29.32 -17.46
N PRO A 113 -30.15 28.78 -16.98
CA PRO A 113 -30.38 28.29 -15.61
C PRO A 113 -29.63 27.00 -15.32
N PRO A 114 -29.39 26.66 -14.04
CA PRO A 114 -28.78 25.37 -13.64
C PRO A 114 -29.66 24.21 -14.14
N GLU A 115 -28.99 23.10 -14.51
CA GLU A 115 -29.64 21.89 -15.01
C GLU A 115 -29.46 20.72 -14.05
N GLU A 116 -30.50 19.91 -13.88
CA GLU A 116 -30.37 18.60 -13.28
C GLU A 116 -29.71 17.64 -14.28
N LYS A 117 -28.69 16.91 -13.83
CA LYS A 117 -28.00 15.88 -14.60
C LYS A 117 -27.94 14.58 -13.84
N GLU A 118 -28.10 13.51 -14.56
CA GLU A 118 -27.87 12.15 -14.07
C GLU A 118 -27.00 11.39 -15.06
N GLY A 119 -26.31 10.36 -14.58
CA GLY A 119 -25.46 9.52 -15.42
C GLY A 119 -24.75 8.46 -14.62
N ASP A 120 -23.96 7.67 -15.35
CA ASP A 120 -23.21 6.56 -14.77
C ASP A 120 -21.72 6.82 -14.87
N ILE A 121 -20.98 6.25 -13.90
CA ILE A 121 -19.53 6.17 -13.87
C ILE A 121 -19.19 4.70 -13.69
N THR A 122 -18.56 4.09 -14.70
CA THR A 122 -18.14 2.68 -14.64
C THR A 122 -16.66 2.56 -14.90
N ASN A 123 -15.94 1.91 -13.98
CA ASN A 123 -14.52 1.65 -14.10
C ASN A 123 -14.17 0.27 -13.54
N HIS A 124 -13.14 -0.32 -14.09
CA HIS A 124 -12.50 -1.52 -13.55
C HIS A 124 -11.31 -1.12 -12.65
N TYR A 125 -11.18 -1.80 -11.52
CA TYR A 125 -10.14 -1.53 -10.54
C TYR A 125 -9.42 -2.81 -10.11
N ASP A 126 -8.12 -2.68 -9.91
CA ASP A 126 -7.30 -3.55 -9.08
C ASP A 126 -6.93 -2.76 -7.82
N TRP A 127 -7.83 -2.77 -6.84
CA TRP A 127 -7.69 -1.91 -5.66
C TRP A 127 -6.78 -2.53 -4.63
N MET A 128 -5.72 -1.82 -4.25
CA MET A 128 -4.76 -2.30 -3.27
C MET A 128 -5.10 -1.78 -1.87
N VAL A 129 -5.27 -2.70 -0.94
CA VAL A 129 -5.50 -2.42 0.47
C VAL A 129 -4.32 -2.91 1.28
N LEU A 130 -3.64 -2.00 2.02
CA LEU A 130 -2.57 -2.40 2.92
C LEU A 130 -3.15 -3.27 4.04
N ALA A 131 -2.64 -4.49 4.15
CA ALA A 131 -3.15 -5.46 5.13
C ALA A 131 -2.56 -5.29 6.54
N ARG A 132 -2.10 -4.06 6.88
CA ARG A 132 -1.56 -3.71 8.20
C ARG A 132 -2.03 -2.33 8.65
N THR A 133 -2.42 -2.24 9.93
CA THR A 133 -2.90 -1.00 10.53
C THR A 133 -1.79 -0.09 11.06
N GLN A 134 -0.63 -0.65 11.40
CA GLN A 134 0.46 0.07 12.06
C GLN A 134 1.58 0.54 11.13
N THR A 135 1.36 0.51 9.81
CA THR A 135 2.35 0.93 8.83
C THR A 135 1.90 2.22 8.15
N ASP A 136 2.70 3.27 8.24
CA ASP A 136 2.45 4.55 7.57
C ASP A 136 2.77 4.45 6.07
N PHE A 137 1.90 3.82 5.31
CA PHE A 137 1.97 3.71 3.86
C PHE A 137 0.80 4.49 3.21
N PRO A 138 1.05 5.38 2.25
CA PRO A 138 0.01 6.24 1.67
C PRO A 138 -0.78 5.53 0.56
N THR A 139 -1.59 4.53 0.91
CA THR A 139 -2.38 3.71 -0.03
C THR A 139 -3.28 4.52 -0.97
N ARG A 140 -3.76 5.69 -0.52
CA ARG A 140 -4.65 6.53 -1.33
C ARG A 140 -3.94 7.34 -2.43
N SER A 141 -2.64 7.59 -2.26
CA SER A 141 -1.89 8.47 -3.15
C SER A 141 -0.80 7.74 -3.95
N TYR A 142 -0.51 6.50 -3.61
CA TYR A 142 0.49 5.70 -4.29
C TYR A 142 0.01 4.26 -4.51
N HIS A 143 0.04 3.82 -5.75
CA HIS A 143 -0.26 2.44 -6.14
C HIS A 143 1.02 1.78 -6.63
N LEU A 144 1.37 0.66 -6.02
CA LEU A 144 2.46 -0.18 -6.49
C LEU A 144 2.08 -0.80 -7.84
N SER A 145 3.05 -0.93 -8.75
CA SER A 145 2.81 -1.62 -10.01
C SER A 145 2.60 -3.11 -9.75
N LEU A 146 1.52 -3.66 -10.30
CA LEU A 146 1.26 -5.11 -10.29
C LEU A 146 1.99 -5.86 -11.41
N GLU A 147 2.71 -5.12 -12.26
CA GLU A 147 3.51 -5.72 -13.33
C GLU A 147 4.65 -6.55 -12.76
N GLY A 148 4.89 -7.72 -13.35
CA GLY A 148 5.98 -8.61 -12.93
C GLY A 148 5.72 -9.34 -11.61
N LYS A 149 4.47 -9.37 -11.10
CA LYS A 149 4.13 -10.23 -9.96
C LYS A 149 4.39 -11.69 -10.32
N ILE A 150 4.95 -12.43 -9.38
CA ILE A 150 5.20 -13.88 -9.48
C ILE A 150 4.48 -14.59 -8.33
N PRO A 151 4.24 -15.89 -8.40
CA PRO A 151 3.80 -16.67 -7.23
C PRO A 151 4.76 -16.45 -6.06
N PHE A 152 4.24 -16.40 -4.84
CA PHE A 152 5.07 -16.17 -3.65
C PHE A 152 6.09 -17.29 -3.46
N GLU A 153 7.37 -16.93 -3.46
CA GLU A 153 8.49 -17.81 -3.19
C GLU A 153 9.42 -17.17 -2.16
N ALA A 154 9.50 -17.75 -0.93
CA ALA A 154 10.35 -17.23 0.13
C ALA A 154 11.85 -17.17 -0.27
N THR A 155 12.28 -18.05 -1.18
CA THR A 155 13.66 -18.08 -1.70
C THR A 155 14.06 -16.91 -2.59
N LYS A 156 13.07 -16.14 -3.07
CA LYS A 156 13.27 -14.94 -3.88
C LYS A 156 13.43 -13.67 -3.05
N ILE A 157 13.17 -13.77 -1.74
CA ILE A 157 13.30 -12.65 -0.81
C ILE A 157 14.77 -12.49 -0.41
N GLU A 158 15.26 -11.27 -0.43
CA GLU A 158 16.64 -10.96 -0.09
C GLU A 158 16.94 -11.29 1.37
N LYS A 159 18.13 -11.82 1.58
CA LYS A 159 18.62 -12.13 2.92
C LYS A 159 18.67 -10.85 3.79
N GLY A 160 17.95 -10.88 4.90
CA GLY A 160 17.84 -9.75 5.83
C GLY A 160 16.65 -8.82 5.58
N ALA A 161 15.90 -8.99 4.49
CA ALA A 161 14.61 -8.33 4.32
C ALA A 161 13.59 -8.88 5.33
N LYS A 162 12.68 -8.02 5.79
CA LYS A 162 11.55 -8.42 6.63
C LYS A 162 10.34 -8.71 5.75
N VAL A 163 9.62 -9.79 6.05
CA VAL A 163 8.29 -10.05 5.50
C VAL A 163 7.29 -9.82 6.61
N LEU A 164 6.37 -8.89 6.40
CA LEU A 164 5.31 -8.61 7.37
C LEU A 164 4.06 -9.41 7.05
N ASN A 165 3.40 -9.88 8.10
CA ASN A 165 2.17 -10.65 8.00
C ASN A 165 0.93 -9.75 7.98
N SER A 166 -0.22 -10.27 7.54
CA SER A 166 -1.48 -9.53 7.52
C SER A 166 -2.12 -9.45 8.91
N GLU A 167 -2.67 -8.26 9.20
CA GLU A 167 -3.56 -7.98 10.33
C GLU A 167 -5.03 -7.84 9.87
N MET A 168 -5.33 -8.12 8.60
CA MET A 168 -6.62 -7.88 7.96
C MET A 168 -7.07 -9.12 7.18
N SER A 169 -8.35 -9.46 7.28
CA SER A 169 -8.97 -10.52 6.47
C SER A 169 -9.23 -10.08 5.03
N ALA A 170 -9.52 -11.02 4.14
CA ALA A 170 -9.94 -10.72 2.78
C ALA A 170 -11.29 -9.98 2.76
N GLU A 171 -12.20 -10.37 3.65
CA GLU A 171 -13.52 -9.76 3.79
C GLU A 171 -13.41 -8.29 4.21
N ASP A 172 -12.60 -8.00 5.24
CA ASP A 172 -12.35 -6.63 5.68
C ASP A 172 -11.71 -5.79 4.57
N ALA A 173 -10.77 -6.37 3.82
CA ALA A 173 -10.12 -5.69 2.69
C ALA A 173 -11.12 -5.35 1.57
N VAL A 174 -12.06 -6.25 1.28
CA VAL A 174 -13.13 -6.00 0.31
C VAL A 174 -14.04 -4.86 0.77
N GLU A 175 -14.39 -4.80 2.06
CA GLU A 175 -15.18 -3.69 2.60
C GLU A 175 -14.41 -2.36 2.52
N HIS A 176 -13.14 -2.35 2.88
CA HIS A 176 -12.27 -1.17 2.72
C HIS A 176 -12.20 -0.70 1.25
N ALA A 177 -12.03 -1.64 0.31
CA ALA A 177 -12.00 -1.31 -1.12
C ALA A 177 -13.32 -0.69 -1.59
N ARG A 178 -14.47 -1.21 -1.15
CA ARG A 178 -15.79 -0.66 -1.47
C ARG A 178 -15.96 0.77 -0.98
N ASP A 179 -15.55 1.04 0.25
CA ASP A 179 -15.65 2.38 0.83
C ASP A 179 -14.74 3.39 0.10
N GLU A 180 -13.49 3.00 -0.17
CA GLU A 180 -12.54 3.87 -0.86
C GLU A 180 -12.94 4.12 -2.33
N ILE A 181 -13.42 3.11 -3.05
CA ILE A 181 -13.92 3.24 -4.42
C ILE A 181 -15.19 4.11 -4.45
N SER A 182 -16.10 3.93 -3.48
CA SER A 182 -17.28 4.78 -3.35
C SER A 182 -16.90 6.27 -3.17
N ASN A 183 -15.91 6.55 -2.31
CA ASN A 183 -15.37 7.89 -2.12
C ASN A 183 -14.70 8.44 -3.40
N LEU A 184 -13.96 7.60 -4.13
CA LEU A 184 -13.37 7.98 -5.42
C LEU A 184 -14.45 8.33 -6.45
N HIS A 185 -15.51 7.52 -6.56
CA HIS A 185 -16.61 7.78 -7.48
C HIS A 185 -17.38 9.05 -7.13
N GLN A 186 -17.55 9.37 -5.84
CA GLN A 186 -18.08 10.67 -5.41
C GLN A 186 -17.19 11.83 -5.88
N TYR A 187 -15.87 11.66 -5.82
CA TYR A 187 -14.94 12.67 -6.34
C TYR A 187 -15.06 12.80 -7.86
N LEU A 188 -15.11 11.69 -8.61
CA LEU A 188 -15.26 11.69 -10.06
C LEU A 188 -16.59 12.33 -10.52
N ALA A 189 -17.66 12.16 -9.73
CA ALA A 189 -18.97 12.78 -10.02
C ALA A 189 -18.89 14.32 -9.94
N LYS A 190 -17.99 14.91 -9.16
CA LYS A 190 -17.81 16.39 -9.10
C LYS A 190 -17.28 16.98 -10.41
N ASP A 191 -16.67 16.18 -11.28
CA ASP A 191 -16.31 16.64 -12.63
C ASP A 191 -17.53 16.73 -13.55
N LYS A 192 -18.60 16.00 -13.24
CA LYS A 192 -19.83 15.92 -14.04
C LYS A 192 -20.91 16.90 -13.57
N VAL A 193 -20.99 17.15 -12.27
CA VAL A 193 -21.97 18.03 -11.62
C VAL A 193 -21.32 18.86 -10.54
N ASP A 194 -21.81 20.07 -10.29
CA ASP A 194 -21.26 20.96 -9.27
C ASP A 194 -21.80 20.63 -7.88
N LYS A 195 -23.03 20.09 -7.81
CA LYS A 195 -23.65 19.62 -6.58
C LYS A 195 -24.20 18.21 -6.77
N ILE A 196 -23.68 17.25 -6.03
CA ILE A 196 -24.21 15.88 -6.00
C ILE A 196 -25.44 15.87 -5.10
N VAL A 197 -26.57 15.38 -5.65
CA VAL A 197 -27.84 15.20 -4.92
C VAL A 197 -27.97 13.78 -4.40
N ASP A 198 -27.60 12.80 -5.22
CA ASP A 198 -27.56 11.38 -4.85
C ASP A 198 -26.47 10.68 -5.65
N ILE A 199 -25.83 9.68 -5.05
CA ILE A 199 -24.90 8.78 -5.74
C ILE A 199 -24.94 7.42 -5.06
N LYS A 200 -25.10 6.37 -5.86
CA LYS A 200 -25.07 4.97 -5.40
C LYS A 200 -24.01 4.24 -6.18
N THR A 201 -23.04 3.68 -5.45
CA THR A 201 -21.92 2.90 -5.99
C THR A 201 -22.13 1.43 -5.69
N ASN A 202 -22.02 0.59 -6.71
CA ASN A 202 -21.89 -0.86 -6.58
C ASN A 202 -20.52 -1.28 -7.06
N PHE A 203 -19.82 -2.08 -6.28
CA PHE A 203 -18.53 -2.67 -6.66
C PHE A 203 -18.68 -4.19 -6.69
N GLU A 204 -18.69 -4.75 -7.89
CA GLU A 204 -18.76 -6.19 -8.14
C GLU A 204 -17.35 -6.75 -8.15
N VAL A 205 -16.99 -7.42 -7.05
CA VAL A 205 -15.67 -8.05 -6.90
C VAL A 205 -15.62 -9.32 -7.73
N SER A 206 -14.65 -9.40 -8.63
CA SER A 206 -14.37 -10.58 -9.45
C SER A 206 -13.30 -11.49 -8.85
N GLU A 207 -12.30 -10.88 -8.17
CA GLU A 207 -11.18 -11.60 -7.60
C GLU A 207 -10.63 -10.86 -6.38
N THR A 208 -10.10 -11.64 -5.43
CA THR A 208 -9.31 -11.12 -4.31
C THR A 208 -8.04 -11.94 -4.18
N SER A 209 -6.88 -11.30 -4.24
CA SER A 209 -5.58 -11.94 -4.14
C SER A 209 -4.70 -11.28 -3.07
N TYR A 210 -3.71 -12.03 -2.58
CA TYR A 210 -2.79 -11.58 -1.54
C TYR A 210 -1.41 -11.33 -2.14
N LEU A 211 -0.79 -10.20 -1.78
CA LEU A 211 0.44 -9.74 -2.40
C LEU A 211 1.44 -9.28 -1.35
N HIS A 212 2.70 -9.67 -1.50
CA HIS A 212 3.81 -9.00 -0.84
C HIS A 212 4.59 -8.12 -1.81
N ALA A 213 4.80 -6.87 -1.43
CA ALA A 213 5.53 -5.91 -2.25
C ALA A 213 6.70 -5.27 -1.48
N PRO A 214 7.86 -5.06 -2.15
CA PRO A 214 9.07 -4.55 -1.53
C PRO A 214 8.99 -3.04 -1.33
N VAL A 215 9.20 -2.59 -0.09
CA VAL A 215 9.30 -1.17 0.25
C VAL A 215 10.57 -0.93 1.06
N TRP A 216 11.37 0.01 0.62
CA TRP A 216 12.52 0.49 1.37
C TRP A 216 12.08 1.57 2.35
N PHE A 217 12.38 1.36 3.62
CA PHE A 217 12.24 2.34 4.70
C PHE A 217 13.60 2.94 4.99
N LEU A 218 13.74 4.24 4.78
CA LEU A 218 14.99 4.94 4.98
C LEU A 218 14.87 6.05 5.99
N THR A 219 15.95 6.23 6.73
CA THR A 219 16.18 7.43 7.55
C THR A 219 17.45 8.11 7.06
N TYR A 220 17.37 9.39 6.73
CA TYR A 220 18.53 10.20 6.41
C TYR A 220 18.68 11.37 7.36
N ALA A 221 19.92 11.86 7.53
CA ALA A 221 20.23 13.05 8.27
C ALA A 221 20.52 14.20 7.32
N TYR A 222 20.04 15.38 7.67
CA TYR A 222 20.45 16.66 7.08
C TYR A 222 20.52 17.71 8.17
N LYS A 223 21.69 18.33 8.33
CA LYS A 223 22.02 19.12 9.51
C LYS A 223 21.73 18.26 10.76
N ASP A 224 21.21 18.73 11.82
CA ASP A 224 20.98 18.00 13.05
C ASP A 224 19.59 17.31 13.14
N LYS A 225 18.90 17.18 11.99
CA LYS A 225 17.55 16.57 11.92
C LYS A 225 17.54 15.28 11.13
N ARG A 226 16.61 14.40 11.48
CA ARG A 226 16.35 13.12 10.79
C ARG A 226 15.05 13.21 10.00
N TYR A 227 15.04 12.58 8.84
CA TYR A 227 13.92 12.57 7.91
C TYR A 227 13.69 11.14 7.42
N GLN A 228 12.43 10.80 7.18
CA GLN A 228 12.05 9.47 6.70
C GLN A 228 11.66 9.51 5.23
N VAL A 229 11.94 8.42 4.52
CA VAL A 229 11.54 8.22 3.12
C VAL A 229 11.14 6.78 2.91
N LEU A 230 10.03 6.58 2.22
CA LEU A 230 9.59 5.31 1.68
C LEU A 230 9.88 5.27 0.18
N LEU A 231 10.52 4.21 -0.27
CA LEU A 231 10.87 4.01 -1.67
C LEU A 231 10.32 2.67 -2.16
N ASP A 232 9.70 2.67 -3.32
CA ASP A 232 9.25 1.47 -4.00
C ASP A 232 10.46 0.64 -4.44
N GLY A 233 10.57 -0.58 -3.91
CA GLY A 233 11.69 -1.48 -4.21
C GLY A 233 11.63 -2.07 -5.62
N ALA A 234 10.47 -2.09 -6.26
CA ALA A 234 10.32 -2.63 -7.61
C ALA A 234 10.78 -1.65 -8.69
N ILE A 235 10.48 -0.37 -8.54
CA ILE A 235 10.75 0.65 -9.58
C ILE A 235 11.67 1.79 -9.12
N GLY A 236 12.05 1.83 -7.85
CA GLY A 236 12.95 2.85 -7.30
C GLY A 236 12.34 4.25 -7.18
N GLN A 237 11.01 4.38 -7.17
CA GLN A 237 10.31 5.64 -7.03
C GLN A 237 10.03 5.95 -5.55
N VAL A 238 10.17 7.23 -5.16
CA VAL A 238 9.78 7.66 -3.82
C VAL A 238 8.26 7.63 -3.69
N ILE A 239 7.78 6.89 -2.69
CA ILE A 239 6.37 6.75 -2.34
C ILE A 239 5.94 7.94 -1.47
N LYS A 240 6.69 8.18 -0.42
CA LYS A 240 6.49 9.26 0.56
C LYS A 240 7.84 9.66 1.13
N GLY A 241 8.06 10.92 1.37
CA GLY A 241 9.30 11.36 2.00
C GLY A 241 9.20 12.72 2.64
N ASP A 242 9.85 12.87 3.78
CA ASP A 242 9.96 14.15 4.48
C ASP A 242 11.11 14.97 3.88
N LEU A 243 10.88 16.24 3.63
CA LEU A 243 11.88 17.20 3.15
C LEU A 243 12.09 18.32 4.17
N PRO A 244 13.35 18.78 4.37
CA PRO A 244 13.60 19.97 5.13
C PRO A 244 12.92 21.18 4.46
N GLY A 245 12.15 21.96 5.22
CA GLY A 245 11.46 23.15 4.71
C GLY A 245 9.96 22.96 4.49
N GLU A 246 9.42 21.75 4.63
CA GLU A 246 7.97 21.47 4.59
C GLU A 246 7.23 21.88 5.87
N ASP A 247 7.89 22.50 6.84
CA ASP A 247 7.25 23.09 8.05
C ASP A 247 6.28 24.26 7.71
N PHE A 248 6.04 24.56 6.45
CA PHE A 248 4.94 25.41 6.01
C PHE A 248 3.62 24.62 6.10
N LYS A 249 3.04 24.55 7.31
CA LYS A 249 1.62 24.28 7.45
C LYS A 249 0.87 25.32 6.61
N LEU A 250 0.23 24.85 5.55
CA LEU A 250 -0.81 25.62 4.90
C LEU A 250 -1.85 25.94 5.99
N ILE A 251 -1.95 27.22 6.33
CA ILE A 251 -2.98 27.81 7.20
C ILE A 251 -4.29 27.80 6.41
#